data_bd6ef673ceb9a6689106cd6f77f3cc94
#
_entry.id   bd6ef673ceb9a6689106cd6f77f3cc94
#
_cell.length_a   1.000
_cell.length_b   1.000
_cell.length_c   1.000
_cell.angle_alpha   90.00
_cell.angle_beta   90.00
_cell.angle_gamma   90.00
#
_symmetry.space_group_name_H-M   'P 1'
#
loop_
_entity.id
_entity.type
_entity.pdbx_description
1 polymer ?
#
loop_
_entity_poly.entity_id
_entity_poly.type
_entity_poly.pdbx_seq_one_letter_code
_entity_poly.pdbx_strand_id
1 'polypeptide(L)'
;VDRLRTFTEFWPHYLREHRRPATRALHYAGTSLVLLIAAGALVTGRMILFAALPVAGYGFAWLSHFGVERNRPATFTYPAWSLAADFRMWALWISGRLGPHLEAAGVASGSGHAA
;
A
#
# COMPACT_ATOMS: atom_id res chain seq x y z
N VAL A 1 -4.68 -22.20 -9.41
CA VAL A 1 -4.27 -21.62 -8.14
C VAL A 1 -5.48 -21.10 -7.39
N ASP A 2 -5.60 -21.49 -6.15
CA ASP A 2 -6.75 -21.13 -5.36
C ASP A 2 -6.71 -19.66 -4.99
N ARG A 3 -7.87 -19.03 -5.00
CA ARG A 3 -7.98 -17.68 -4.47
C ARG A 3 -7.85 -17.73 -2.97
N LEU A 4 -7.27 -16.66 -2.42
CA LEU A 4 -7.27 -16.45 -0.98
C LEU A 4 -8.70 -16.15 -0.54
N ARG A 5 -9.09 -16.66 0.63
CA ARG A 5 -10.48 -16.60 1.06
C ARG A 5 -10.74 -15.64 2.20
N THR A 6 -9.69 -15.24 2.91
CA THR A 6 -9.84 -14.34 4.04
C THR A 6 -8.77 -13.27 3.98
N PHE A 7 -9.04 -12.16 4.65
CA PHE A 7 -8.04 -11.10 4.76
C PHE A 7 -6.81 -11.59 5.52
N THR A 8 -7.00 -12.47 6.50
CA THR A 8 -5.88 -13.03 7.26
C THR A 8 -4.91 -13.79 6.34
N GLU A 9 -5.45 -14.51 5.35
CA GLU A 9 -4.61 -15.18 4.35
C GLU A 9 -4.00 -14.18 3.37
N PHE A 10 -4.76 -13.14 3.03
CA PHE A 10 -4.34 -12.15 2.06
C PHE A 10 -3.19 -11.28 2.59
N TRP A 11 -3.21 -10.94 3.86
CA TRP A 11 -2.26 -9.98 4.43
C TRP A 11 -0.79 -10.37 4.22
N PRO A 12 -0.34 -11.60 4.57
CA PRO A 12 1.05 -11.96 4.28
C PRO A 12 1.35 -12.03 2.79
N HIS A 13 0.38 -12.44 1.97
CA HIS A 13 0.55 -12.42 0.52
C HIS A 13 0.77 -10.98 0.02
N TYR A 14 -0.02 -10.05 0.51
CA TYR A 14 0.11 -8.64 0.16
C TYR A 14 1.51 -8.13 0.52
N LEU A 15 2.00 -8.44 1.71
CA LEU A 15 3.32 -7.99 2.12
C LEU A 15 4.43 -8.59 1.26
N ARG A 16 4.28 -9.84 0.85
CA ARG A 16 5.25 -10.46 -0.05
C ARG A 16 5.27 -9.81 -1.42
N GLU A 17 4.12 -9.28 -1.86
CA GLU A 17 4.04 -8.52 -3.12
C GLU A 17 4.64 -7.12 -3.00
N HIS A 18 4.98 -6.70 -1.79
CA HIS A 18 5.62 -5.41 -1.50
C HIS A 18 6.96 -5.63 -0.81
N ARG A 19 7.74 -6.57 -1.36
CA ARG A 19 8.95 -7.04 -0.69
C ARG A 19 10.08 -6.02 -0.69
N ARG A 20 10.15 -5.17 -1.70
CA ARG A 20 11.22 -4.18 -1.80
C ARG A 20 10.87 -2.94 -0.99
N PRO A 21 11.82 -2.40 -0.21
CA PRO A 21 11.54 -1.16 0.54
C PRO A 21 11.12 0.01 -0.35
N ALA A 22 11.68 0.11 -1.57
CA ALA A 22 11.28 1.17 -2.49
C ALA A 22 9.82 1.05 -2.90
N THR A 23 9.31 -0.17 -3.10
CA THR A 23 7.91 -0.41 -3.40
C THR A 23 7.03 0.09 -2.27
N ARG A 24 7.37 -0.26 -1.03
CA ARG A 24 6.62 0.20 0.13
C ARG A 24 6.67 1.71 0.28
N ALA A 25 7.85 2.31 0.04
CA ALA A 25 7.99 3.77 0.14
C ALA A 25 7.06 4.50 -0.84
N LEU A 26 6.94 4.00 -2.06
CA LEU A 26 6.03 4.58 -3.04
C LEU A 26 4.57 4.44 -2.59
N HIS A 27 4.22 3.32 -1.96
CA HIS A 27 2.87 3.16 -1.41
C HIS A 27 2.63 4.12 -0.25
N TYR A 28 3.61 4.35 0.62
CA TYR A 28 3.45 5.32 1.70
C TYR A 28 3.26 6.73 1.15
N ALA A 29 4.01 7.08 0.12
CA ALA A 29 3.86 8.38 -0.52
C ALA A 29 2.47 8.54 -1.13
N GLY A 30 1.99 7.52 -1.83
CA GLY A 30 0.67 7.55 -2.44
C GLY A 30 -0.44 7.64 -1.42
N THR A 31 -0.37 6.82 -0.37
CA THR A 31 -1.40 6.83 0.68
C THR A 31 -1.40 8.16 1.44
N SER A 32 -0.22 8.69 1.75
CA SER A 32 -0.12 9.99 2.41
C SER A 32 -0.74 11.08 1.54
N LEU A 33 -0.46 11.06 0.24
CA LEU A 33 -1.02 12.05 -0.67
C LEU A 33 -2.54 11.92 -0.78
N VAL A 34 -3.05 10.70 -0.82
CA VAL A 34 -4.50 10.45 -0.83
C VAL A 34 -5.15 11.06 0.41
N LEU A 35 -4.56 10.83 1.58
CA LEU A 35 -5.11 11.36 2.82
C LEU A 35 -5.05 12.89 2.86
N LEU A 36 -3.98 13.49 2.37
CA LEU A 36 -3.85 14.95 2.31
C LEU A 36 -4.86 15.56 1.35
N ILE A 37 -5.05 14.96 0.19
CA ILE A 37 -6.01 15.46 -0.79
C ILE A 37 -7.43 15.34 -0.23
N ALA A 38 -7.77 14.22 0.40
CA ALA A 38 -9.09 14.03 0.97
C ALA A 38 -9.36 15.04 2.08
N ALA A 39 -8.38 15.26 2.96
CA ALA A 39 -8.51 16.26 4.02
C ALA A 39 -8.66 17.67 3.43
N GLY A 40 -7.87 18.00 2.42
CA GLY A 40 -7.97 19.29 1.75
C GLY A 40 -9.32 19.51 1.09
N ALA A 41 -9.88 18.47 0.48
CA ALA A 41 -11.19 18.55 -0.14
C ALA A 41 -12.26 18.86 0.89
N LEU A 42 -12.21 18.17 2.03
CA LEU A 42 -13.19 18.36 3.09
C LEU A 42 -13.06 19.73 3.75
N VAL A 43 -11.83 20.16 4.05
CA VAL A 43 -11.61 21.44 4.72
C VAL A 43 -11.98 22.62 3.83
N THR A 44 -11.64 22.55 2.55
CA THR A 44 -11.87 23.67 1.63
C THR A 44 -13.24 23.61 0.95
N GLY A 45 -13.93 22.47 1.02
CA GLY A 45 -15.18 22.25 0.31
C GLY A 45 -15.01 22.05 -1.19
N ARG A 46 -13.78 21.91 -1.67
CA ARG A 46 -13.51 21.76 -3.11
C ARG A 46 -13.61 20.30 -3.50
N MET A 47 -14.83 19.86 -3.76
CA MET A 47 -15.10 18.45 -4.05
C MET A 47 -14.41 17.92 -5.30
N ILE A 48 -14.04 18.80 -6.22
CA ILE A 48 -13.30 18.39 -7.43
C ILE A 48 -11.97 17.71 -7.06
N LEU A 49 -11.42 18.02 -5.90
CA LEU A 49 -10.17 17.39 -5.46
C LEU A 49 -10.32 15.88 -5.27
N PHE A 50 -11.54 15.39 -5.01
CA PHE A 50 -11.76 13.94 -4.91
C PHE A 50 -11.46 13.23 -6.22
N ALA A 51 -11.54 13.91 -7.36
CA ALA A 51 -11.19 13.31 -8.64
C ALA A 51 -9.70 12.97 -8.75
N ALA A 52 -8.86 13.62 -7.94
CA ALA A 52 -7.42 13.34 -7.93
C ALA A 52 -7.07 12.09 -7.12
N LEU A 53 -7.98 11.58 -6.29
CA LEU A 53 -7.67 10.45 -5.40
C LEU A 53 -7.29 9.18 -6.16
N PRO A 54 -8.05 8.73 -7.17
CA PRO A 54 -7.64 7.53 -7.91
C PRO A 54 -6.29 7.71 -8.59
N VAL A 55 -6.03 8.90 -9.13
CA VAL A 55 -4.75 9.16 -9.80
C VAL A 55 -3.61 9.07 -8.80
N ALA A 56 -3.74 9.71 -7.64
CA ALA A 56 -2.70 9.69 -6.62
C ALA A 56 -2.49 8.27 -6.08
N GLY A 57 -3.58 7.59 -5.71
CA GLY A 57 -3.49 6.26 -5.12
C GLY A 57 -2.96 5.22 -6.09
N TYR A 58 -3.61 5.09 -7.24
CA TYR A 58 -3.24 4.06 -8.19
C TYR A 58 -1.97 4.40 -8.95
N GLY A 59 -1.69 5.69 -9.18
CA GLY A 59 -0.49 6.09 -9.88
C GLY A 59 0.76 5.62 -9.17
N PHE A 60 0.87 5.91 -7.88
CA PHE A 60 2.02 5.47 -7.08
C PHE A 60 2.05 3.96 -6.93
N ALA A 61 0.89 3.33 -6.69
CA ALA A 61 0.82 1.89 -6.52
C ALA A 61 1.27 1.16 -7.79
N TRP A 62 0.76 1.58 -8.94
CA TRP A 62 1.11 0.91 -10.20
C TRP A 62 2.56 1.17 -10.58
N LEU A 63 3.06 2.38 -10.32
CA LEU A 63 4.48 2.67 -10.54
C LEU A 63 5.36 1.73 -9.72
N SER A 64 4.99 1.51 -8.45
CA SER A 64 5.79 0.64 -7.59
C SER A 64 5.73 -0.82 -8.05
N HIS A 65 4.55 -1.31 -8.41
CA HIS A 65 4.42 -2.71 -8.81
C HIS A 65 5.03 -2.99 -10.17
N PHE A 66 4.71 -2.16 -11.17
CA PHE A 66 5.21 -2.40 -12.52
C PHE A 66 6.66 -1.94 -12.70
N GLY A 67 7.05 -0.87 -12.01
CA GLY A 67 8.36 -0.27 -12.20
C GLY A 67 9.44 -0.82 -11.26
N VAL A 68 9.11 -1.02 -10.00
CA VAL A 68 10.09 -1.43 -8.98
C VAL A 68 10.00 -2.91 -8.70
N GLU A 69 8.82 -3.37 -8.25
CA GLU A 69 8.65 -4.76 -7.85
C GLU A 69 8.57 -5.70 -9.03
N ARG A 70 8.10 -5.21 -10.16
CA ARG A 70 7.90 -5.95 -11.40
C ARG A 70 6.90 -7.10 -11.21
N ASN A 71 5.81 -6.79 -10.54
CA ASN A 71 4.72 -7.73 -10.37
C ASN A 71 3.40 -7.03 -10.68
N ARG A 72 2.32 -7.79 -10.60
CA ARG A 72 0.99 -7.27 -10.87
C ARG A 72 0.36 -6.78 -9.57
N PRO A 73 -0.24 -5.57 -9.55
CA PRO A 73 -0.92 -5.10 -8.34
C PRO A 73 -2.03 -6.05 -7.90
N ALA A 74 -2.12 -6.27 -6.59
CA ALA A 74 -3.16 -7.13 -6.02
C ALA A 74 -4.56 -6.58 -6.27
N THR A 75 -4.68 -5.29 -6.54
CA THR A 75 -5.95 -4.64 -6.85
C THR A 75 -6.70 -5.34 -7.99
N PHE A 76 -6.00 -5.91 -8.95
CA PHE A 76 -6.65 -6.59 -10.07
C PHE A 76 -7.36 -7.87 -9.66
N THR A 77 -6.96 -8.48 -8.56
CA THR A 77 -7.56 -9.73 -8.11
C THR A 77 -8.38 -9.55 -6.82
N TYR A 78 -7.92 -8.67 -5.93
CA TYR A 78 -8.51 -8.47 -4.60
C TYR A 78 -8.68 -6.97 -4.35
N PRO A 79 -9.59 -6.28 -5.06
CA PRO A 79 -9.65 -4.81 -4.99
C PRO A 79 -9.97 -4.26 -3.59
N ALA A 80 -10.95 -4.84 -2.90
CA ALA A 80 -11.31 -4.32 -1.57
C ALA A 80 -10.24 -4.61 -0.54
N TRP A 81 -9.72 -5.83 -0.54
CA TRP A 81 -8.66 -6.21 0.40
C TRP A 81 -7.37 -5.44 0.14
N SER A 82 -7.06 -5.19 -1.13
CA SER A 82 -5.89 -4.43 -1.50
C SER A 82 -5.97 -3.01 -0.96
N LEU A 83 -7.12 -2.38 -1.09
CA LEU A 83 -7.32 -1.04 -0.56
C LEU A 83 -7.20 -1.02 0.96
N ALA A 84 -7.85 -1.96 1.64
CA ALA A 84 -7.74 -2.07 3.10
C ALA A 84 -6.30 -2.31 3.53
N ALA A 85 -5.57 -3.15 2.80
CA ALA A 85 -4.18 -3.47 3.12
C ALA A 85 -3.26 -2.28 2.91
N ASP A 86 -3.53 -1.44 1.89
CA ASP A 86 -2.74 -0.25 1.66
C ASP A 86 -2.79 0.68 2.87
N PHE A 87 -3.98 0.91 3.41
CA PHE A 87 -4.12 1.75 4.60
C PHE A 87 -3.55 1.08 5.84
N ARG A 88 -3.72 -0.23 5.96
CA ARG A 88 -3.16 -0.96 7.09
C ARG A 88 -1.64 -0.92 7.08
N MET A 89 -1.02 -1.13 5.93
CA MET A 89 0.42 -1.06 5.82
C MET A 89 0.94 0.33 6.18
N TRP A 90 0.26 1.38 5.68
CA TRP A 90 0.62 2.75 6.00
C TRP A 90 0.52 3.01 7.51
N ALA A 91 -0.59 2.59 8.13
CA ALA A 91 -0.81 2.82 9.56
C ALA A 91 0.22 2.08 10.41
N LEU A 92 0.56 0.85 10.05
CA LEU A 92 1.57 0.07 10.77
C LEU A 92 2.95 0.69 10.58
N TRP A 93 3.24 1.19 9.38
CA TRP A 93 4.51 1.84 9.12
C TRP A 93 4.66 3.12 9.94
N ILE A 94 3.67 3.99 9.93
CA ILE A 94 3.78 5.28 10.62
C ILE A 94 3.81 5.10 12.12
N SER A 95 3.22 4.03 12.65
CA SER A 95 3.24 3.72 14.09
C SER A 95 4.46 2.89 14.50
N GLY A 96 5.32 2.52 13.55
CA GLY A 96 6.51 1.73 13.85
C GLY A 96 6.26 0.26 14.12
N ARG A 97 5.12 -0.27 13.68
CA ARG A 97 4.71 -1.65 13.98
C ARG A 97 4.76 -2.59 12.78
N LEU A 98 5.23 -2.13 11.64
CA LEU A 98 5.19 -2.96 10.43
C LEU A 98 6.23 -4.08 10.44
N GLY A 99 7.38 -3.86 11.07
CA GLY A 99 8.48 -4.81 11.03
C GLY A 99 8.10 -6.24 11.37
N PRO A 100 7.44 -6.50 12.52
CA PRO A 100 7.04 -7.87 12.86
C PRO A 100 6.12 -8.51 11.83
N HIS A 101 5.25 -7.73 11.20
CA HIS A 101 4.37 -8.23 10.15
C HIS A 101 5.16 -8.66 8.92
N LEU A 102 6.17 -7.88 8.55
CA LEU A 102 7.03 -8.23 7.42
C LEU A 102 7.79 -9.52 7.72
N GLU A 103 8.34 -9.64 8.91
CA GLU A 103 9.07 -10.85 9.30
C GLU A 103 8.17 -12.07 9.27
N ALA A 104 6.95 -11.95 9.79
CA ALA A 104 6.01 -13.05 9.79
C ALA A 104 5.62 -13.47 8.37
N ALA A 105 5.65 -12.55 7.43
CA ALA A 105 5.35 -12.84 6.03
C ALA A 105 6.56 -13.37 5.27
N GLY A 106 7.72 -13.41 5.89
CA GLY A 106 8.95 -13.86 5.24
C GLY A 106 9.62 -12.79 4.40
N VAL A 107 9.36 -11.52 4.72
CA VAL A 107 9.94 -10.38 4.00
C VAL A 107 10.94 -9.68 4.90
N ALA A 108 12.13 -9.40 4.40
CA ALA A 108 13.10 -8.62 5.15
C ALA A 108 12.51 -7.25 5.44
N SER A 109 12.67 -6.75 6.67
CA SER A 109 12.04 -5.50 7.06
C SER A 109 12.57 -4.33 6.25
N GLY A 110 13.79 -4.39 5.79
CA GLY A 110 14.39 -3.35 4.98
C GLY A 110 14.80 -2.13 5.76
N SER A 111 14.38 -2.07 7.02
CA SER A 111 14.82 -0.98 7.86
C SER A 111 15.93 -1.49 8.73
N GLY A 112 16.61 -0.68 9.37
CA GLY A 112 17.66 -1.13 10.24
C GLY A 112 18.70 -1.96 9.55
N HIS A 113 18.42 -2.47 8.42
CA HIS A 113 19.40 -3.16 7.64
C HIS A 113 19.85 -2.32 6.53
N ALA A 114 19.50 -1.12 6.59
CA ALA A 114 19.80 -0.22 5.51
C ALA A 114 19.42 -0.85 4.20
N ALA A 115 18.59 -1.75 4.30
CA ALA A 115 18.23 -2.47 3.11
C ALA A 115 16.81 -2.23 2.85
#